data_57b7dd49afbcc8519f0e7bb818a0eb70
#
_entry.id   57b7dd49afbcc8519f0e7bb818a0eb70
#
_cell.length_a   1.000
_cell.length_b   1.000
_cell.length_c   1.000
_cell.angle_alpha   90.00
_cell.angle_beta   90.00
_cell.angle_gamma   90.00
#
_symmetry.space_group_name_H-M   'P 1'
#
loop_
_entity.id
_entity.type
_entity.pdbx_description
1 polymer ?
#
loop_
_entity_poly.entity_id
_entity_poly.type
_entity_poly.pdbx_seq_one_letter_code
_entity_poly.pdbx_strand_id
1 'polypeptide(L)'
;MNTRPKPSAVIFAKNVEALAQFYREVAEMSEVHKDKDHIILDETGFQVVIHGIPKRIAATINIKSPPEIREETPIKICLPVSSIENARSKATELGGHIGGKGKEWSARGFRACDGHDPEG
;
A
#
# COMPACT_ATOMS: atom_id res chain seq x y z
N MET A 1 9.81 21.47 19.33
CA MET A 1 9.14 20.19 19.04
C MET A 1 8.04 20.40 18.02
N ASN A 2 8.05 19.64 16.97
CA ASN A 2 7.03 19.76 15.93
C ASN A 2 5.82 18.90 16.30
N THR A 3 4.68 19.53 16.53
CA THR A 3 3.44 18.82 16.88
C THR A 3 2.47 18.73 15.71
N ARG A 4 2.86 19.24 14.53
CA ARG A 4 2.00 19.15 13.34
C ARG A 4 1.91 17.72 12.85
N PRO A 5 0.72 17.26 12.46
CA PRO A 5 0.61 15.94 11.83
C PRO A 5 1.34 15.95 10.48
N LYS A 6 1.84 14.79 10.09
CA LYS A 6 2.50 14.62 8.80
C LYS A 6 1.47 14.37 7.71
N PRO A 7 1.77 14.74 6.46
CA PRO A 7 0.91 14.36 5.35
C PRO A 7 0.68 12.87 5.34
N SER A 8 -0.54 12.45 5.10
CA SER A 8 -0.87 11.02 5.15
C SER A 8 -2.00 10.67 4.20
N ALA A 9 -2.10 9.37 3.91
CA ALA A 9 -3.24 8.78 3.24
C ALA A 9 -3.78 7.69 4.14
N VAL A 10 -5.09 7.56 4.22
CA VAL A 10 -5.74 6.50 4.99
C VAL A 10 -6.28 5.47 4.01
N ILE A 11 -5.88 4.22 4.20
CA ILE A 11 -6.36 3.09 3.41
C ILE A 11 -7.18 2.20 4.33
N PHE A 12 -8.43 1.97 3.97
CA PHE A 12 -9.28 1.07 4.73
C PHE A 12 -9.05 -0.36 4.26
N ALA A 13 -8.80 -1.25 5.19
CA ALA A 13 -8.40 -2.62 4.92
C ALA A 13 -9.27 -3.62 5.66
N LYS A 14 -9.56 -4.72 5.01
CA LYS A 14 -10.20 -5.85 5.64
C LYS A 14 -9.21 -6.63 6.51
N ASN A 15 -7.97 -6.77 6.02
CA ASN A 15 -6.86 -7.39 6.75
C ASN A 15 -5.74 -6.39 6.95
N VAL A 16 -5.77 -5.70 8.08
CA VAL A 16 -4.81 -4.63 8.41
C VAL A 16 -3.38 -5.14 8.45
N GLU A 17 -3.15 -6.29 9.09
CA GLU A 17 -1.79 -6.85 9.22
C GLU A 17 -1.18 -7.21 7.87
N ALA A 18 -1.95 -7.87 7.01
CA ALA A 18 -1.46 -8.27 5.70
C ALA A 18 -1.16 -7.04 4.82
N LEU A 19 -2.03 -6.04 4.88
CA LEU A 19 -1.84 -4.82 4.10
C LEU A 19 -0.64 -4.03 4.61
N ALA A 20 -0.47 -3.92 5.92
CA ALA A 20 0.68 -3.23 6.49
C ALA A 20 1.98 -3.94 6.13
N GLN A 21 2.01 -5.26 6.18
CA GLN A 21 3.18 -6.04 5.79
C GLN A 21 3.53 -5.77 4.33
N PHE A 22 2.52 -5.73 3.45
CA PHE A 22 2.74 -5.44 2.04
C PHE A 22 3.47 -4.10 1.85
N TYR A 23 2.97 -3.04 2.46
CA TYR A 23 3.58 -1.72 2.29
C TYR A 23 4.93 -1.59 3.00
N ARG A 24 5.13 -2.27 4.14
CA ARG A 24 6.46 -2.30 4.77
C ARG A 24 7.50 -2.91 3.86
N GLU A 25 7.17 -4.03 3.23
CA GLU A 25 8.16 -4.80 2.47
C GLU A 25 8.27 -4.36 1.02
N VAL A 26 7.16 -3.99 0.38
CA VAL A 26 7.15 -3.58 -1.02
C VAL A 26 7.58 -2.12 -1.16
N ALA A 27 7.03 -1.23 -0.34
CA ALA A 27 7.28 0.20 -0.41
C ALA A 27 8.35 0.66 0.57
N GLU A 28 9.00 -0.26 1.29
CA GLU A 28 10.11 0.03 2.19
C GLU A 28 9.73 1.03 3.29
N MET A 29 8.50 0.94 3.79
CA MET A 29 8.00 1.82 4.82
C MET A 29 8.28 1.26 6.22
N SER A 30 8.40 2.15 7.19
CA SER A 30 8.66 1.77 8.59
C SER A 30 7.38 1.88 9.41
N GLU A 31 7.10 0.87 10.22
CA GLU A 31 5.98 0.93 11.15
C GLU A 31 6.35 1.85 12.30
N VAL A 32 5.56 2.90 12.52
CA VAL A 32 5.82 3.89 13.57
C VAL A 32 4.76 3.87 14.67
N HIS A 33 3.61 3.23 14.42
CA HIS A 33 2.56 3.09 15.42
C HIS A 33 1.67 1.91 15.07
N LYS A 34 1.19 1.20 16.09
CA LYS A 34 0.26 0.10 15.92
C LYS A 34 -0.76 0.11 17.04
N ASP A 35 -2.02 0.00 16.66
CA ASP A 35 -3.12 -0.09 17.59
C ASP A 35 -4.00 -1.29 17.16
N LYS A 36 -5.06 -1.58 17.91
CA LYS A 36 -5.92 -2.73 17.60
C LYS A 36 -6.68 -2.59 16.28
N ASP A 37 -6.89 -1.38 15.80
CA ASP A 37 -7.66 -1.14 14.58
C ASP A 37 -6.91 -0.42 13.47
N HIS A 38 -5.64 -0.03 13.69
CA HIS A 38 -4.87 0.62 12.64
C HIS A 38 -3.36 0.47 12.85
N ILE A 39 -2.61 0.60 11.76
CA ILE A 39 -1.15 0.60 11.74
C ILE A 39 -0.72 1.81 10.92
N ILE A 40 0.25 2.58 11.43
CA ILE A 40 0.79 3.74 10.72
C ILE A 40 2.19 3.40 10.22
N LEU A 41 2.40 3.57 8.93
CA LEU A 41 3.68 3.40 8.26
C LEU A 41 4.19 4.75 7.81
N ASP A 42 5.51 4.94 7.82
CA ASP A 42 6.14 6.21 7.47
C ASP A 42 7.26 6.00 6.46
N GLU A 43 7.33 6.88 5.48
CA GLU A 43 8.45 6.97 4.56
C GLU A 43 8.77 8.45 4.34
N THR A 44 9.90 8.90 4.86
CA THR A 44 10.42 10.26 4.69
C THR A 44 9.37 11.34 4.99
N GLY A 45 8.59 11.15 6.06
CA GLY A 45 7.61 12.13 6.51
C GLY A 45 6.23 12.00 5.89
N PHE A 46 6.03 11.14 4.90
CA PHE A 46 4.71 10.80 4.40
C PHE A 46 4.23 9.52 5.09
N GLN A 47 3.00 9.53 5.55
CA GLN A 47 2.46 8.38 6.28
C GLN A 47 1.32 7.70 5.54
N VAL A 48 1.28 6.39 5.64
CA VAL A 48 0.13 5.59 5.21
C VAL A 48 -0.49 4.99 6.45
N VAL A 49 -1.75 5.31 6.70
CA VAL A 49 -2.51 4.79 7.83
C VAL A 49 -3.37 3.64 7.30
N ILE A 50 -3.05 2.42 7.71
CA ILE A 50 -3.86 1.25 7.36
C ILE A 50 -4.88 1.08 8.46
N HIS A 51 -6.13 1.40 8.16
CA HIS A 51 -7.22 1.39 9.13
C HIS A 51 -8.19 0.24 8.86
N GLY A 52 -8.54 -0.51 9.88
CA GLY A 52 -9.49 -1.60 9.74
C GLY A 52 -10.88 -1.11 9.36
N ILE A 53 -11.52 -1.85 8.47
CA ILE A 53 -12.93 -1.65 8.17
C ILE A 53 -13.73 -2.21 9.35
N PRO A 54 -14.76 -1.50 9.87
CA PRO A 54 -15.57 -2.04 10.95
C PRO A 54 -16.08 -3.44 10.60
N LYS A 55 -16.03 -4.36 11.57
CA LYS A 55 -16.34 -5.78 11.33
C LYS A 55 -17.67 -6.01 10.61
N ARG A 56 -18.69 -5.25 10.98
CA ARG A 56 -20.00 -5.35 10.38
C ARG A 56 -19.97 -5.05 8.87
N ILE A 57 -19.20 -4.05 8.47
CA ILE A 57 -19.05 -3.66 7.07
C ILE A 57 -18.10 -4.62 6.35
N ALA A 58 -17.00 -5.01 7.01
CA ALA A 58 -16.03 -5.95 6.45
C ALA A 58 -16.66 -7.29 6.08
N ALA A 59 -17.66 -7.72 6.85
CA ALA A 59 -18.35 -8.97 6.58
C ALA A 59 -19.12 -8.96 5.24
N THR A 60 -19.41 -7.77 4.71
CA THR A 60 -20.10 -7.63 3.43
C THR A 60 -19.15 -7.48 2.25
N ILE A 61 -17.84 -7.32 2.53
CA ILE A 61 -16.81 -7.12 1.51
C ILE A 61 -16.08 -8.44 1.30
N ASN A 62 -16.06 -8.89 0.06
CA ASN A 62 -15.40 -10.13 -0.31
C ASN A 62 -14.17 -9.81 -1.16
N ILE A 63 -12.98 -10.15 -0.65
CA ILE A 63 -11.73 -9.96 -1.38
C ILE A 63 -11.37 -11.28 -2.06
N LYS A 64 -11.29 -11.24 -3.37
CA LYS A 64 -10.92 -12.43 -4.16
C LYS A 64 -9.42 -12.67 -4.08
N SER A 65 -9.01 -13.91 -4.35
CA SER A 65 -7.60 -14.29 -4.45
C SER A 65 -7.35 -14.93 -5.82
N PRO A 66 -6.61 -14.26 -6.74
CA PRO A 66 -6.03 -12.91 -6.60
C PRO A 66 -7.10 -11.83 -6.49
N PRO A 67 -6.77 -10.67 -5.90
CA PRO A 67 -7.74 -9.62 -5.68
C PRO A 67 -8.16 -8.95 -7.00
N GLU A 68 -9.38 -8.45 -7.00
CA GLU A 68 -9.91 -7.69 -8.11
C GLU A 68 -9.40 -6.25 -7.98
N ILE A 69 -8.82 -5.71 -9.06
CA ILE A 69 -8.26 -4.36 -9.05
C ILE A 69 -9.40 -3.33 -9.01
N ARG A 70 -9.26 -2.36 -8.12
CA ARG A 70 -10.21 -1.23 -8.04
C ARG A 70 -9.78 -0.16 -9.03
N GLU A 71 -10.43 -0.11 -10.19
CA GLU A 71 -10.02 0.76 -11.27
C GLU A 71 -10.59 2.17 -11.19
N GLU A 72 -11.77 2.32 -10.62
CA GLU A 72 -12.47 3.61 -10.56
C GLU A 72 -12.12 4.41 -9.31
N THR A 73 -10.83 4.57 -9.06
CA THR A 73 -10.36 5.36 -7.92
C THR A 73 -9.76 6.67 -8.43
N PRO A 74 -10.15 7.82 -7.84
CA PRO A 74 -9.65 9.12 -8.29
C PRO A 74 -8.25 9.43 -7.80
N ILE A 75 -7.72 8.65 -6.87
CA ILE A 75 -6.41 8.90 -6.25
C ILE A 75 -5.52 7.69 -6.44
N LYS A 76 -4.27 7.97 -6.79
CA LYS A 76 -3.22 6.96 -6.88
C LYS A 76 -2.07 7.42 -6.00
N ILE A 77 -1.63 6.57 -5.08
CA ILE A 77 -0.51 6.89 -4.20
C ILE A 77 0.77 6.46 -4.88
N CYS A 78 1.74 7.37 -4.96
CA CYS A 78 3.06 7.07 -5.50
C CYS A 78 4.04 6.93 -4.36
N LEU A 79 4.66 5.78 -4.25
CA LEU A 79 5.61 5.49 -3.18
C LEU A 79 6.98 5.16 -3.78
N PRO A 80 8.07 5.77 -3.26
CA PRO A 80 9.41 5.48 -3.77
C PRO A 80 9.87 4.10 -3.30
N VAL A 81 10.59 3.42 -4.18
CA VAL A 81 11.26 2.17 -3.85
C VAL A 81 12.67 2.21 -4.39
N SER A 82 13.59 1.48 -3.76
CA SER A 82 14.97 1.43 -4.21
C SER A 82 15.12 0.63 -5.49
N SER A 83 14.24 -0.33 -5.74
CA SER A 83 14.26 -1.17 -6.94
C SER A 83 12.85 -1.64 -7.27
N ILE A 84 12.37 -1.29 -8.46
CA ILE A 84 11.05 -1.76 -8.92
C ILE A 84 11.05 -3.28 -9.06
N GLU A 85 12.15 -3.86 -9.54
CA GLU A 85 12.26 -5.31 -9.69
C GLU A 85 12.12 -6.03 -8.36
N ASN A 86 12.80 -5.54 -7.31
CA ASN A 86 12.67 -6.13 -5.98
C ASN A 86 11.27 -5.93 -5.41
N ALA A 87 10.70 -4.74 -5.60
CA ALA A 87 9.33 -4.46 -5.16
C ALA A 87 8.34 -5.37 -5.85
N ARG A 88 8.54 -5.65 -7.15
CA ARG A 88 7.69 -6.55 -7.91
C ARG A 88 7.71 -7.96 -7.33
N SER A 89 8.90 -8.46 -7.00
CA SER A 89 9.05 -9.79 -6.41
C SER A 89 8.36 -9.88 -5.06
N LYS A 90 8.55 -8.86 -4.22
CA LYS A 90 7.92 -8.80 -2.89
C LYS A 90 6.40 -8.70 -3.01
N ALA A 91 5.91 -7.90 -3.94
CA ALA A 91 4.47 -7.75 -4.15
C ALA A 91 3.82 -9.10 -4.47
N THR A 92 4.43 -9.87 -5.36
CA THR A 92 3.93 -11.20 -5.72
C THR A 92 3.92 -12.14 -4.51
N GLU A 93 5.00 -12.14 -3.72
CA GLU A 93 5.07 -12.96 -2.50
C GLU A 93 3.94 -12.65 -1.52
N LEU A 94 3.55 -11.40 -1.43
CA LEU A 94 2.62 -10.93 -0.40
C LEU A 94 1.18 -10.76 -0.92
N GLY A 95 0.89 -11.30 -2.08
CA GLY A 95 -0.48 -11.36 -2.61
C GLY A 95 -0.94 -10.15 -3.41
N GLY A 96 -0.04 -9.20 -3.66
CA GLY A 96 -0.30 -8.08 -4.55
C GLY A 96 0.33 -8.30 -5.91
N HIS A 97 0.50 -7.21 -6.66
CA HIS A 97 1.07 -7.29 -8.00
C HIS A 97 1.60 -5.93 -8.45
N ILE A 98 2.75 -5.93 -9.11
CA ILE A 98 3.28 -4.78 -9.81
C ILE A 98 3.49 -5.22 -11.27
N GLY A 99 3.11 -4.38 -12.22
CA GLY A 99 3.24 -4.69 -13.64
C GLY A 99 4.66 -5.05 -14.03
N GLY A 100 4.81 -5.87 -15.06
CA GLY A 100 6.12 -6.33 -15.52
C GLY A 100 6.96 -5.20 -16.12
N LYS A 101 8.20 -5.52 -16.46
CA LYS A 101 9.16 -4.54 -16.97
C LYS A 101 8.63 -3.76 -18.18
N GLY A 102 7.84 -4.41 -19.04
CA GLY A 102 7.25 -3.77 -20.20
C GLY A 102 6.16 -2.76 -19.87
N LYS A 103 5.69 -2.73 -18.62
CA LYS A 103 4.68 -1.79 -18.13
C LYS A 103 5.29 -0.59 -17.41
N GLU A 104 6.61 -0.57 -17.24
CA GLU A 104 7.29 0.56 -16.62
C GLU A 104 7.35 1.75 -17.56
N TRP A 105 7.31 2.95 -17.01
CA TRP A 105 7.47 4.17 -17.81
C TRP A 105 8.39 5.17 -17.09
N SER A 106 8.91 6.14 -17.85
CA SER A 106 9.71 7.22 -17.30
C SER A 106 8.82 8.41 -16.97
N ALA A 107 9.04 9.01 -15.82
CA ALA A 107 8.30 10.20 -15.36
C ALA A 107 9.23 11.05 -14.52
N ARG A 108 9.31 12.35 -14.84
CA ARG A 108 10.03 13.35 -14.03
C ARG A 108 11.40 12.90 -13.51
N GLY A 109 12.18 12.16 -14.32
CA GLY A 109 13.54 11.74 -13.97
C GLY A 109 13.62 10.40 -13.22
N PHE A 110 12.51 9.66 -13.12
CA PHE A 110 12.51 8.34 -12.51
C PHE A 110 11.66 7.36 -13.31
N ARG A 111 11.80 6.09 -13.01
CA ARG A 111 10.96 5.03 -13.58
C ARG A 111 9.80 4.78 -12.62
N ALA A 112 8.64 4.47 -13.16
CA ALA A 112 7.44 4.17 -12.39
C ALA A 112 6.72 2.96 -12.96
N CYS A 113 5.92 2.31 -12.14
CA CYS A 113 5.09 1.18 -12.55
C CYS A 113 3.87 1.08 -11.65
N ASP A 114 2.71 0.82 -12.26
CA ASP A 114 1.48 0.62 -11.51
C ASP A 114 1.44 -0.76 -10.86
N GLY A 115 0.76 -0.83 -9.74
CA GLY A 115 0.52 -2.07 -9.05
C GLY A 115 -0.69 -1.96 -8.14
N HIS A 116 -0.93 -3.02 -7.39
CA HIS A 116 -1.99 -3.04 -6.38
C HIS A 116 -1.57 -3.94 -5.22
N ASP A 117 -2.18 -3.69 -4.07
CA ASP A 117 -1.95 -4.47 -2.86
C ASP A 117 -2.86 -5.72 -2.82
N PRO A 118 -2.77 -6.55 -1.75
CA PRO A 118 -3.59 -7.77 -1.66
C PRO A 118 -5.10 -7.56 -1.64
N GLU A 119 -5.55 -6.35 -1.45
CA GLU A 119 -6.99 -6.06 -1.46
C GLU A 119 -7.44 -5.32 -2.71
N GLY A 120 -6.51 -5.05 -3.65
CA GLY A 120 -6.80 -4.35 -4.89
C GLY A 120 -6.63 -2.85 -4.74
#